data_12b800626c886a2484e3d0596a4217f9
#
_entry.id   12b800626c886a2484e3d0596a4217f9
#
_cell.length_a   1.000
_cell.length_b   1.000
_cell.length_c   1.000
_cell.angle_alpha   90.00
_cell.angle_beta   90.00
_cell.angle_gamma   90.00
#
_symmetry.space_group_name_H-M   'P 1'
#
loop_
_entity.id
_entity.type
_entity.pdbx_description
1 polymer ?
#
loop_
_entity_poly.entity_id
_entity_poly.type
_entity_poly.pdbx_seq_one_letter_code
_entity_poly.pdbx_strand_id
1 'polypeptide(L)'
;MKEVKDIWQFFENMNEYVYATDIETHEIVYMNRKTLQVYGLQSLEDAKGKKCYELLQKTLIPCGMCNNDRLSVGEFEEWHYYNPIIDRYLMLKDTLIEDSANGKKYRVEIGVDISEERTQDGVIQKY
;
A
#
# COMPACT_ATOMS: atom_id res chain seq x y z
N MET A 1 -14.63 8.98 17.55
CA MET A 1 -13.57 8.38 16.72
C MET A 1 -14.07 8.21 15.30
N LYS A 2 -13.20 8.50 14.35
CA LYS A 2 -13.59 8.43 12.94
C LYS A 2 -13.63 6.98 12.46
N GLU A 3 -14.55 6.69 11.54
CA GLU A 3 -14.54 5.44 10.82
C GLU A 3 -13.41 5.45 9.80
N VAL A 4 -12.94 4.27 9.39
CA VAL A 4 -11.81 4.16 8.47
C VAL A 4 -12.08 4.84 7.14
N LYS A 5 -13.32 4.82 6.65
CA LYS A 5 -13.68 5.47 5.39
C LYS A 5 -13.44 6.98 5.41
N ASP A 6 -13.45 7.59 6.58
CA ASP A 6 -13.17 9.03 6.70
C ASP A 6 -11.67 9.30 6.55
N ILE A 7 -10.85 8.31 6.87
CA ILE A 7 -9.40 8.42 6.75
C ILE A 7 -8.97 8.39 5.29
N TRP A 8 -9.67 7.63 4.45
CA TRP A 8 -9.32 7.51 3.04
C TRP A 8 -9.28 8.85 2.31
N GLN A 9 -10.08 9.80 2.75
CA GLN A 9 -10.13 11.12 2.12
C GLN A 9 -8.80 11.86 2.20
N PHE A 10 -8.00 11.59 3.23
CA PHE A 10 -6.69 12.20 3.37
C PHE A 10 -5.71 11.72 2.32
N PHE A 11 -5.93 10.54 1.76
CA PHE A 11 -4.98 9.91 0.84
C PHE A 11 -5.33 10.06 -0.62
N GLU A 12 -6.58 10.46 -0.91
CA GLU A 12 -7.12 10.38 -2.27
C GLU A 12 -6.28 11.12 -3.30
N ASN A 13 -5.82 12.31 -2.97
CA ASN A 13 -5.07 13.15 -3.89
C ASN A 13 -3.59 13.26 -3.53
N MET A 14 -3.10 12.41 -2.65
CA MET A 14 -1.68 12.39 -2.33
C MET A 14 -0.86 11.97 -3.54
N ASN A 15 0.35 12.52 -3.63
CA ASN A 15 1.28 12.17 -4.71
C ASN A 15 2.11 10.93 -4.39
N GLU A 16 1.72 10.18 -3.38
CA GLU A 16 2.30 8.89 -3.02
C GLU A 16 1.33 7.78 -3.38
N TYR A 17 1.84 6.54 -3.47
CA TYR A 17 1.00 5.37 -3.68
C TYR A 17 0.43 4.95 -2.33
N VAL A 18 -0.89 4.88 -2.21
CA VAL A 18 -1.54 4.47 -0.96
C VAL A 18 -2.56 3.39 -1.26
N TYR A 19 -2.50 2.30 -0.52
CA TYR A 19 -3.55 1.29 -0.56
C TYR A 19 -3.70 0.64 0.81
N ALA A 20 -4.85 0.02 1.02
CA ALA A 20 -5.15 -0.64 2.27
C ALA A 20 -5.79 -1.99 2.01
N THR A 21 -5.49 -2.96 2.88
CA THR A 21 -6.02 -4.31 2.78
C THR A 21 -6.53 -4.76 4.14
N ASP A 22 -7.52 -5.65 4.11
CA ASP A 22 -7.96 -6.38 5.30
C ASP A 22 -6.84 -7.36 5.67
N ILE A 23 -6.35 -7.31 6.91
CA ILE A 23 -5.19 -8.14 7.29
C ILE A 23 -5.53 -9.63 7.35
N GLU A 24 -6.81 -9.99 7.49
CA GLU A 24 -7.21 -11.39 7.57
C GLU A 24 -7.39 -12.01 6.20
N THR A 25 -7.95 -11.26 5.26
CA THR A 25 -8.31 -11.79 3.95
C THR A 25 -7.37 -11.39 2.84
N HIS A 26 -6.52 -10.37 3.06
CA HIS A 26 -5.66 -9.76 2.04
C HIS A 26 -6.45 -9.03 0.95
N GLU A 27 -7.75 -8.82 1.17
CA GLU A 27 -8.57 -8.12 0.20
C GLU A 27 -8.32 -6.62 0.24
N ILE A 28 -8.22 -6.02 -0.94
CA ILE A 28 -8.04 -4.57 -1.06
C ILE A 28 -9.34 -3.89 -0.67
N VAL A 29 -9.25 -2.91 0.23
CA VAL A 29 -10.40 -2.10 0.64
C VAL A 29 -10.28 -0.66 0.18
N TYR A 30 -9.07 -0.22 -0.18
CA TYR A 30 -8.86 1.14 -0.65
C TYR A 30 -7.60 1.24 -1.50
N MET A 31 -7.66 2.10 -2.51
CA MET A 31 -6.52 2.58 -3.30
C MET A 31 -6.75 4.04 -3.62
N ASN A 32 -5.71 4.86 -3.45
CA ASN A 32 -5.85 6.25 -3.86
C ASN A 32 -5.69 6.40 -5.37
N ARG A 33 -5.95 7.61 -5.86
CA ARG A 33 -5.95 7.88 -7.30
C ARG A 33 -4.64 7.49 -7.98
N LYS A 34 -3.51 7.87 -7.40
CA LYS A 34 -2.21 7.59 -8.00
C LYS A 34 -1.96 6.09 -8.15
N THR A 35 -2.34 5.31 -7.14
CA THR A 35 -2.18 3.86 -7.18
C THR A 35 -3.08 3.24 -8.24
N LEU A 36 -4.34 3.68 -8.32
CA LEU A 36 -5.23 3.19 -9.36
C LEU A 36 -4.66 3.46 -10.75
N GLN A 37 -4.11 4.64 -10.96
CA GLN A 37 -3.57 5.02 -12.26
C GLN A 37 -2.37 4.17 -12.66
N VAL A 38 -1.45 3.91 -11.73
CA VAL A 38 -0.23 3.16 -12.07
C VAL A 38 -0.54 1.70 -12.40
N TYR A 39 -1.61 1.15 -11.83
CA TYR A 39 -2.03 -0.22 -12.13
C TYR A 39 -3.05 -0.29 -13.27
N GLY A 40 -3.35 0.84 -13.89
CA GLY A 40 -4.26 0.88 -15.04
C GLY A 40 -5.73 0.67 -14.70
N LEU A 41 -6.11 0.96 -13.47
CA LEU A 41 -7.48 0.78 -12.99
C LEU A 41 -8.24 2.11 -13.09
N GLN A 42 -9.52 2.04 -13.44
CA GLN A 42 -10.34 3.23 -13.62
C GLN A 42 -10.96 3.73 -12.33
N SER A 43 -11.26 2.80 -11.41
CA SER A 43 -11.92 3.16 -10.16
C SER A 43 -11.59 2.16 -9.08
N LEU A 44 -11.91 2.53 -7.84
CA LEU A 44 -11.74 1.65 -6.69
C LEU A 44 -12.54 0.35 -6.84
N GLU A 45 -13.67 0.40 -7.50
CA GLU A 45 -14.49 -0.80 -7.71
C GLU A 45 -13.75 -1.88 -8.48
N ASP A 46 -12.80 -1.50 -9.33
CA ASP A 46 -11.99 -2.47 -10.07
C ASP A 46 -10.99 -3.22 -9.18
N ALA A 47 -10.66 -2.66 -8.02
CA ALA A 47 -9.67 -3.24 -7.11
C ALA A 47 -10.30 -3.84 -5.86
N LYS A 48 -11.39 -3.27 -5.40
CA LYS A 48 -11.99 -3.61 -4.11
C LYS A 48 -12.43 -5.07 -4.07
N GLY A 49 -12.04 -5.74 -2.99
CA GLY A 49 -12.37 -7.15 -2.80
C GLY A 49 -11.40 -8.12 -3.44
N LYS A 50 -10.47 -7.65 -4.28
CA LYS A 50 -9.45 -8.50 -4.87
C LYS A 50 -8.30 -8.67 -3.89
N LYS A 51 -7.61 -9.81 -3.98
CA LYS A 51 -6.46 -10.06 -3.12
C LYS A 51 -5.29 -9.19 -3.54
N CYS A 52 -4.59 -8.59 -2.57
CA CYS A 52 -3.48 -7.69 -2.88
C CYS A 52 -2.38 -8.40 -3.67
N TYR A 53 -2.04 -9.65 -3.32
CA TYR A 53 -0.99 -10.37 -4.01
C TYR A 53 -1.37 -10.71 -5.46
N GLU A 54 -2.66 -10.91 -5.74
CA GLU A 54 -3.11 -11.18 -7.10
C GLU A 54 -3.05 -9.92 -7.96
N LEU A 55 -3.54 -8.80 -7.43
CA LEU A 55 -3.64 -7.57 -8.20
C LEU A 55 -2.31 -6.84 -8.29
N LEU A 56 -1.61 -6.69 -7.16
CA LEU A 56 -0.42 -5.85 -7.08
C LEU A 56 0.87 -6.60 -7.41
N GLN A 57 0.94 -7.89 -7.06
CA GLN A 57 2.14 -8.68 -7.26
C GLN A 57 1.98 -9.72 -8.37
N LYS A 58 0.77 -9.88 -8.90
CA LYS A 58 0.47 -10.83 -9.98
C LYS A 58 0.82 -12.27 -9.61
N THR A 59 0.59 -12.67 -8.36
CA THR A 59 0.82 -14.02 -7.86
C THR A 59 -0.46 -14.60 -7.30
N LEU A 60 -0.48 -15.91 -7.03
CA LEU A 60 -1.65 -16.59 -6.49
C LEU A 60 -1.55 -16.86 -5.00
N ILE A 61 -0.43 -16.52 -4.39
CA ILE A 61 -0.20 -16.70 -2.96
C ILE A 61 0.34 -15.42 -2.36
N PRO A 62 0.18 -15.20 -1.04
CA PRO A 62 0.74 -14.02 -0.39
C PRO A 62 2.24 -13.91 -0.62
N CYS A 63 2.71 -12.69 -0.85
CA CYS A 63 4.14 -12.48 -1.10
C CYS A 63 4.94 -12.74 0.18
N GLY A 64 6.18 -13.22 -0.01
CA GLY A 64 7.06 -13.52 1.13
C GLY A 64 7.51 -12.28 1.89
N MET A 65 7.25 -11.10 1.33
CA MET A 65 7.59 -9.81 1.96
C MET A 65 6.44 -9.24 2.79
N CYS A 66 5.32 -9.96 2.87
CA CYS A 66 4.16 -9.49 3.62
C CYS A 66 4.52 -9.37 5.10
N ASN A 67 4.28 -8.20 5.69
CA ASN A 67 4.66 -7.91 7.07
C ASN A 67 3.46 -7.80 8.01
N ASN A 68 2.32 -8.35 7.63
CA ASN A 68 1.09 -8.24 8.43
C ASN A 68 1.29 -8.72 9.87
N ASP A 69 2.09 -9.77 10.06
CA ASP A 69 2.29 -10.36 11.39
C ASP A 69 3.16 -9.51 12.31
N ARG A 70 3.88 -8.54 11.74
CA ARG A 70 4.80 -7.69 12.52
C ARG A 70 4.24 -6.31 12.83
N LEU A 71 3.15 -5.94 12.18
CA LEU A 71 2.63 -4.58 12.30
C LEU A 71 1.81 -4.40 13.58
N SER A 72 1.85 -3.19 14.13
CA SER A 72 1.05 -2.78 15.27
C SER A 72 0.23 -1.56 14.90
N VAL A 73 -0.94 -1.43 15.51
CA VAL A 73 -1.83 -0.30 15.24
C VAL A 73 -1.12 1.01 15.58
N GLY A 74 -1.06 1.90 14.60
CA GLY A 74 -0.49 3.24 14.76
C GLY A 74 1.01 3.33 14.70
N GLU A 75 1.71 2.21 14.61
CA GLU A 75 3.17 2.21 14.49
C GLU A 75 3.56 1.89 13.06
N PHE A 76 4.53 2.61 12.52
CA PHE A 76 4.96 2.46 11.13
C PHE A 76 6.23 1.63 11.06
N GLU A 77 6.25 0.68 10.08
CA GLU A 77 7.44 -0.03 9.66
C GLU A 77 7.87 0.54 8.31
N GLU A 78 9.12 0.95 8.18
CA GLU A 78 9.64 1.53 6.94
C GLU A 78 10.64 0.58 6.31
N TRP A 79 10.54 0.39 4.96
CA TRP A 79 11.47 -0.44 4.23
C TRP A 79 11.53 0.03 2.77
N HIS A 80 12.55 -0.44 2.06
CA HIS A 80 12.77 -0.08 0.66
C HIS A 80 12.53 -1.30 -0.21
N TYR A 81 11.91 -1.09 -1.35
CA TYR A 81 11.48 -2.18 -2.21
C TYR A 81 11.47 -1.75 -3.67
N TYR A 82 12.04 -2.59 -4.55
CA TYR A 82 11.85 -2.43 -5.97
C TYR A 82 10.62 -3.22 -6.38
N ASN A 83 9.61 -2.53 -6.93
CA ASN A 83 8.38 -3.15 -7.41
C ASN A 83 8.53 -3.41 -8.91
N PRO A 84 8.69 -4.68 -9.32
CA PRO A 84 8.91 -4.99 -10.74
C PRO A 84 7.65 -4.83 -11.60
N ILE A 85 6.47 -4.86 -10.99
CA ILE A 85 5.22 -4.73 -11.74
C ILE A 85 5.07 -3.33 -12.30
N ILE A 86 5.43 -2.32 -11.53
CA ILE A 86 5.33 -0.92 -11.95
C ILE A 86 6.70 -0.32 -12.28
N ASP A 87 7.78 -1.11 -12.12
CA ASP A 87 9.16 -0.71 -12.40
C ASP A 87 9.56 0.56 -11.65
N ARG A 88 9.39 0.52 -10.32
CA ARG A 88 9.71 1.66 -9.46
C ARG A 88 10.40 1.20 -8.19
N TYR A 89 11.37 2.01 -7.75
CA TYR A 89 11.97 1.85 -6.43
C TYR A 89 11.17 2.66 -5.44
N LEU A 90 10.74 2.01 -4.37
CA LEU A 90 9.81 2.62 -3.42
C LEU A 90 10.39 2.60 -2.01
N MET A 91 10.15 3.67 -1.26
CA MET A 91 10.26 3.64 0.19
C MET A 91 8.84 3.40 0.70
N LEU A 92 8.65 2.29 1.39
CA LEU A 92 7.34 1.86 1.87
C LEU A 92 7.21 2.11 3.36
N LYS A 93 6.06 2.61 3.76
CA LYS A 93 5.70 2.77 5.17
C LYS A 93 4.40 2.03 5.40
N ASP A 94 4.44 1.05 6.28
CA ASP A 94 3.30 0.19 6.57
C ASP A 94 2.86 0.36 8.00
N THR A 95 1.56 0.39 8.23
CA THR A 95 0.99 0.41 9.57
C THR A 95 -0.34 -0.30 9.57
N LEU A 96 -0.87 -0.56 10.78
CA LEU A 96 -2.24 -1.02 10.93
C LEU A 96 -3.11 0.11 11.42
N ILE A 97 -4.32 0.17 10.93
CA ILE A 97 -5.38 1.00 11.50
C ILE A 97 -6.54 0.09 11.89
N GLU A 98 -7.30 0.51 12.89
CA GLU A 98 -8.46 -0.23 13.35
C GLU A 98 -9.72 0.59 13.10
N ASP A 99 -10.73 -0.03 12.50
CA ASP A 99 -12.00 0.62 12.24
C ASP A 99 -12.85 0.52 13.51
N SER A 100 -13.18 1.66 14.11
CA SER A 100 -13.97 1.71 15.33
C SER A 100 -15.41 1.20 15.13
N ALA A 101 -15.90 1.18 13.89
CA ALA A 101 -17.26 0.74 13.62
C ALA A 101 -17.40 -0.78 13.65
N ASN A 102 -16.38 -1.54 13.28
CA ASN A 102 -16.47 -2.99 13.17
C ASN A 102 -15.33 -3.76 13.83
N GLY A 103 -14.35 -3.06 14.39
CA GLY A 103 -13.20 -3.68 15.06
C GLY A 103 -12.21 -4.33 14.12
N LYS A 104 -12.39 -4.23 12.80
CA LYS A 104 -11.47 -4.82 11.85
C LYS A 104 -10.19 -4.00 11.76
N LYS A 105 -9.10 -4.68 11.44
CA LYS A 105 -7.81 -4.05 11.24
C LYS A 105 -7.43 -4.09 9.78
N TYR A 106 -6.85 -3.00 9.32
CA TYR A 106 -6.41 -2.87 7.94
C TYR A 106 -4.94 -2.47 7.90
N ARG A 107 -4.21 -3.06 6.97
CA ARG A 107 -2.84 -2.67 6.69
C ARG A 107 -2.88 -1.54 5.68
N VAL A 108 -2.28 -0.41 6.03
CA VAL A 108 -2.14 0.73 5.13
C VAL A 108 -0.69 0.81 4.70
N GLU A 109 -0.46 0.85 3.40
CA GLU A 109 0.87 1.03 2.85
C GLU A 109 0.94 2.35 2.10
N ILE A 110 1.95 3.15 2.43
CA ILE A 110 2.24 4.40 1.74
C ILE A 110 3.58 4.21 1.04
N GLY A 111 3.59 4.35 -0.29
CA GLY A 111 4.80 4.18 -1.08
C GLY A 111 5.24 5.49 -1.68
N VAL A 112 6.47 5.88 -1.37
CA VAL A 112 7.12 7.05 -1.95
C VAL A 112 8.04 6.58 -3.07
N ASP A 113 7.86 7.14 -4.27
CA ASP A 113 8.69 6.78 -5.42
C ASP A 113 10.05 7.46 -5.27
N ILE A 114 11.08 6.65 -5.09
CA ILE A 114 12.46 7.12 -4.92
C ILE A 114 13.33 6.75 -6.11
N SER A 115 12.73 6.43 -7.26
CA SER A 115 13.48 5.98 -8.43
C SER A 115 14.50 7.00 -8.90
N GLU A 116 14.19 8.28 -8.79
CA GLU A 116 15.10 9.36 -9.21
C GLU A 116 16.26 9.58 -8.24
N GLU A 117 16.16 9.11 -7.01
CA GLU A 117 17.20 9.23 -6.01
C GLU A 117 18.24 8.12 -6.11
N ARG A 118 18.03 7.13 -6.99
CA ARG A 118 18.97 6.03 -7.16
C ARG A 118 20.03 6.42 -8.20
N THR A 119 21.28 6.11 -7.86
CA THR A 119 22.38 6.30 -8.79
C THR A 119 22.43 5.15 -9.79
N GLN A 120 23.30 5.26 -10.79
CA GLN A 120 23.53 4.19 -11.74
C GLN A 120 24.05 2.91 -11.07
N ASP A 121 24.68 3.03 -9.92
CA ASP A 121 25.18 1.90 -9.15
C ASP A 121 24.10 1.23 -8.31
N GLY A 122 22.89 1.76 -8.34
CA GLY A 122 21.80 1.25 -7.53
C GLY A 122 21.80 1.77 -6.09
N VAL A 123 22.66 2.69 -5.76
CA VAL A 123 22.73 3.32 -4.44
C VAL A 123 21.69 4.43 -4.37
N ILE A 124 20.92 4.47 -3.30
CA ILE A 124 19.92 5.52 -3.10
C ILE A 124 20.65 6.79 -2.65
N GLN A 125 20.38 7.88 -3.37
CA GLN A 125 20.94 9.17 -2.98
C GLN A 125 20.14 9.77 -1.83
N LYS A 126 20.85 10.45 -0.97
CA LYS A 126 20.23 11.16 0.14
C LYS A 126 19.72 12.51 -0.35
N TYR A 127 18.51 12.85 0.04
CA TYR A 127 17.88 14.11 -0.32
C TYR A 127 17.35 14.83 0.91
#